data_6ddeb1e1137f0525eff32467b784011a
#
_entry.id   6ddeb1e1137f0525eff32467b784011a
#
_cell.length_a   1.000
_cell.length_b   1.000
_cell.length_c   1.000
_cell.angle_alpha   90.00
_cell.angle_beta   90.00
_cell.angle_gamma   90.00
#
_symmetry.space_group_name_H-M   'P 1'
#
loop_
_entity.id
_entity.type
_entity.pdbx_description
1 polymer ?
#
loop_
_entity_poly.entity_id
_entity_poly.type
_entity_poly.pdbx_seq_one_letter_code
_entity_poly.pdbx_strand_id
1 'polypeptide(L)'
;MNDKRYQRHSLIDWFSQEDVQASSVAVIGCGAVGNEVAKNLALLGVGRIDLFDFDTIEIHNLTRSVLFRESDVGREKAEVAAARVRELDPNIDVNYFVGDFWNHLSLGQAKDYSCIICCVDNFEARIKLNQLCILTKTNLINTGIDSKFGQIEVFPFKAHHDSACYECNLPNSAYERMQKRYSCGWLKKVSFIEKKIPTTIITSSLTGAMAASVALDATRQDLQETARRILIDSSTGRSTVSTIGKSETCPACSSVSKNVSLLTGTPKIEIGLKDFSISKDMSLTTSEPILVSYRCTHCNPKVEDTTVVFERASSHDSSLSVCKKCEADTVEIDIRDVFELSELSQKYQGHSFPCKYIKLDSGNQTIIIEME
;
A
#
# COMPACT_ATOMS: atom_id res chain seq x y z
N MET A 1 -4.68 -21.99 -28.93
CA MET A 1 -4.67 -21.14 -30.15
C MET A 1 -3.34 -20.44 -30.19
N ASN A 2 -2.60 -20.54 -31.31
CA ASN A 2 -1.35 -19.81 -31.47
C ASN A 2 -1.70 -18.31 -31.61
N ASP A 3 -1.64 -17.57 -30.53
CA ASP A 3 -2.01 -16.15 -30.55
C ASP A 3 -0.91 -15.39 -31.29
N LYS A 4 -1.21 -14.99 -32.52
CA LYS A 4 -0.31 -14.22 -33.37
C LYS A 4 0.11 -12.89 -32.72
N ARG A 5 -0.58 -12.45 -31.64
CA ARG A 5 -0.29 -11.23 -30.90
C ARG A 5 1.16 -11.24 -30.39
N TYR A 6 1.62 -12.36 -29.84
CA TYR A 6 2.92 -12.50 -29.21
C TYR A 6 3.98 -13.16 -30.13
N GLN A 7 3.69 -13.30 -31.41
CA GLN A 7 4.60 -13.98 -32.37
C GLN A 7 6.00 -13.40 -32.37
N ARG A 8 6.16 -12.08 -32.11
CA ARG A 8 7.49 -11.47 -32.04
C ARG A 8 8.24 -11.80 -30.76
N HIS A 9 7.54 -12.04 -29.67
CA HIS A 9 8.15 -12.44 -28.41
C HIS A 9 8.76 -13.84 -28.50
N SER A 10 8.18 -14.75 -29.29
CA SER A 10 8.72 -16.11 -29.51
C SER A 10 10.03 -16.14 -30.26
N LEU A 11 10.49 -15.01 -30.80
CA LEU A 11 11.81 -14.87 -31.47
C LEU A 11 12.90 -14.41 -30.47
N ILE A 12 12.55 -14.17 -29.21
CA ILE A 12 13.47 -13.69 -28.18
C ILE A 12 13.87 -14.88 -27.31
N ASP A 13 15.12 -15.31 -27.40
CA ASP A 13 15.58 -16.53 -26.73
C ASP A 13 15.41 -16.56 -25.22
N TRP A 14 15.51 -15.40 -24.56
CA TRP A 14 15.39 -15.27 -23.11
C TRP A 14 13.95 -14.99 -22.63
N PHE A 15 12.98 -14.79 -23.54
CA PHE A 15 11.61 -14.42 -23.21
C PHE A 15 10.69 -15.64 -23.27
N SER A 16 10.07 -15.97 -22.14
CA SER A 16 9.05 -17.04 -22.07
C SER A 16 7.65 -16.42 -21.97
N GLN A 17 6.88 -16.48 -23.06
CA GLN A 17 5.50 -16.00 -23.05
C GLN A 17 4.62 -16.83 -22.13
N GLU A 18 4.91 -18.11 -21.95
CA GLU A 18 4.17 -19.01 -21.07
C GLU A 18 4.32 -18.58 -19.61
N ASP A 19 5.54 -18.27 -19.16
CA ASP A 19 5.78 -17.80 -17.78
C ASP A 19 5.11 -16.45 -17.52
N VAL A 20 5.14 -15.55 -18.51
CA VAL A 20 4.49 -14.25 -18.41
C VAL A 20 2.97 -14.40 -18.34
N GLN A 21 2.36 -15.27 -19.15
CA GLN A 21 0.92 -15.54 -19.12
C GLN A 21 0.47 -16.31 -17.86
N ALA A 22 1.35 -17.08 -17.25
CA ALA A 22 1.08 -17.74 -15.97
C ALA A 22 1.24 -16.82 -14.75
N SER A 23 1.79 -15.62 -14.95
CA SER A 23 2.09 -14.70 -13.85
C SER A 23 0.93 -13.78 -13.48
N SER A 24 0.97 -13.32 -12.23
CA SER A 24 0.04 -12.31 -11.69
C SER A 24 0.81 -11.16 -11.07
N VAL A 25 0.37 -9.92 -11.34
CA VAL A 25 1.01 -8.69 -10.86
C VAL A 25 -0.04 -7.74 -10.29
N ALA A 26 0.23 -7.20 -9.11
CA ALA A 26 -0.55 -6.10 -8.56
C ALA A 26 0.13 -4.75 -8.82
N VAL A 27 -0.62 -3.75 -9.24
CA VAL A 27 -0.17 -2.36 -9.42
C VAL A 27 -0.91 -1.47 -8.42
N ILE A 28 -0.17 -0.91 -7.49
CA ILE A 28 -0.72 -0.06 -6.45
C ILE A 28 -0.48 1.41 -6.82
N GLY A 29 -1.55 2.12 -7.14
CA GLY A 29 -1.54 3.46 -7.72
C GLY A 29 -1.64 3.44 -9.25
N CYS A 30 -2.72 4.00 -9.79
CA CYS A 30 -2.99 4.14 -11.24
C CYS A 30 -2.74 5.57 -11.74
N GLY A 31 -1.80 6.29 -11.10
CA GLY A 31 -1.34 7.60 -11.54
C GLY A 31 -0.42 7.53 -12.77
N ALA A 32 0.46 8.50 -12.96
CA ALA A 32 1.33 8.61 -14.13
C ALA A 32 2.18 7.36 -14.39
N VAL A 33 2.90 6.87 -13.36
CA VAL A 33 3.75 5.66 -13.48
C VAL A 33 2.89 4.42 -13.59
N GLY A 34 1.84 4.28 -12.77
CA GLY A 34 0.97 3.10 -12.78
C GLY A 34 0.26 2.89 -14.13
N ASN A 35 -0.14 3.97 -14.81
CA ASN A 35 -0.65 3.93 -16.18
C ASN A 35 0.35 3.29 -17.15
N GLU A 36 1.60 3.73 -17.09
CA GLU A 36 2.67 3.21 -17.94
C GLU A 36 3.00 1.75 -17.61
N VAL A 37 3.05 1.41 -16.34
CA VAL A 37 3.25 0.02 -15.88
C VAL A 37 2.13 -0.87 -16.39
N ALA A 38 0.87 -0.52 -16.13
CA ALA A 38 -0.30 -1.32 -16.53
C ALA A 38 -0.35 -1.53 -18.05
N LYS A 39 -0.10 -0.47 -18.83
CA LYS A 39 -0.01 -0.54 -20.29
C LYS A 39 1.10 -1.52 -20.74
N ASN A 40 2.30 -1.41 -20.18
CA ASN A 40 3.41 -2.25 -20.58
C ASN A 40 3.18 -3.72 -20.20
N LEU A 41 2.68 -4.01 -18.99
CA LEU A 41 2.33 -5.36 -18.56
C LEU A 41 1.24 -5.97 -19.47
N ALA A 42 0.24 -5.18 -19.87
CA ALA A 42 -0.77 -5.63 -20.81
C ALA A 42 -0.18 -6.02 -22.16
N LEU A 43 0.66 -5.17 -22.74
CA LEU A 43 1.29 -5.45 -24.05
C LEU A 43 2.30 -6.60 -23.99
N LEU A 44 2.88 -6.88 -22.83
CA LEU A 44 3.72 -8.07 -22.59
C LEU A 44 2.90 -9.35 -22.41
N GLY A 45 1.59 -9.24 -22.14
CA GLY A 45 0.70 -10.39 -21.99
C GLY A 45 0.78 -11.04 -20.62
N VAL A 46 0.97 -10.27 -19.55
CA VAL A 46 0.87 -10.76 -18.16
C VAL A 46 -0.52 -11.35 -17.95
N GLY A 47 -0.61 -12.57 -17.40
CA GLY A 47 -1.87 -13.31 -17.33
C GLY A 47 -2.92 -12.66 -16.44
N ARG A 48 -2.50 -12.07 -15.31
CA ARG A 48 -3.40 -11.35 -14.40
C ARG A 48 -2.79 -10.04 -13.93
N ILE A 49 -3.58 -8.96 -13.99
CA ILE A 49 -3.21 -7.63 -13.50
C ILE A 49 -4.31 -7.13 -12.57
N ASP A 50 -3.97 -6.88 -11.31
CA ASP A 50 -4.87 -6.29 -10.33
C ASP A 50 -4.45 -4.84 -10.07
N LEU A 51 -5.38 -3.88 -10.26
CA LEU A 51 -5.16 -2.45 -10.18
C LEU A 51 -5.84 -1.84 -8.95
N PHE A 52 -5.08 -1.08 -8.15
CA PHE A 52 -5.59 -0.46 -6.91
C PHE A 52 -5.37 1.05 -6.97
N ASP A 53 -6.43 1.83 -6.80
CA ASP A 53 -6.35 3.29 -6.66
C ASP A 53 -7.63 3.81 -5.99
N PHE A 54 -7.54 4.86 -5.19
CA PHE A 54 -8.68 5.50 -4.52
C PHE A 54 -9.10 6.83 -5.15
N ASP A 55 -8.33 7.34 -6.11
CA ASP A 55 -8.55 8.65 -6.70
C ASP A 55 -9.46 8.59 -7.93
N THR A 56 -10.08 9.73 -8.21
CA THR A 56 -10.73 10.03 -9.49
C THR A 56 -9.78 10.70 -10.47
N ILE A 57 -10.13 10.65 -11.75
CA ILE A 57 -9.37 11.27 -12.82
C ILE A 57 -9.65 12.78 -12.83
N GLU A 58 -8.59 13.58 -12.79
CA GLU A 58 -8.63 15.02 -12.91
C GLU A 58 -8.00 15.49 -14.23
N ILE A 59 -8.43 16.64 -14.74
CA ILE A 59 -7.94 17.16 -16.03
C ILE A 59 -6.41 17.28 -16.10
N HIS A 60 -5.77 17.64 -14.99
CA HIS A 60 -4.30 17.77 -14.92
C HIS A 60 -3.55 16.40 -14.97
N ASN A 61 -4.26 15.27 -14.79
CA ASN A 61 -3.66 13.95 -14.94
C ASN A 61 -3.37 13.63 -16.41
N LEU A 62 -4.15 14.16 -17.33
CA LEU A 62 -4.12 13.81 -18.77
C LEU A 62 -2.79 14.13 -19.45
N THR A 63 -1.97 15.01 -18.87
CA THR A 63 -0.65 15.36 -19.42
C THR A 63 0.39 14.25 -19.26
N ARG A 64 0.10 13.23 -18.42
CA ARG A 64 1.06 12.17 -18.05
C ARG A 64 0.44 10.80 -17.77
N SER A 65 -0.84 10.61 -18.01
CA SER A 65 -1.56 9.34 -17.78
C SER A 65 -2.11 8.82 -19.10
N VAL A 66 -1.36 7.94 -19.75
CA VAL A 66 -1.58 7.49 -21.13
C VAL A 66 -2.88 6.73 -21.35
N LEU A 67 -3.44 6.09 -20.33
CA LEU A 67 -4.67 5.32 -20.41
C LEU A 67 -5.95 6.19 -20.30
N PHE A 68 -5.84 7.43 -19.84
CA PHE A 68 -7.00 8.30 -19.59
C PHE A 68 -7.29 9.24 -20.75
N ARG A 69 -8.54 9.64 -20.87
CA ARG A 69 -9.07 10.57 -21.86
C ARG A 69 -9.82 11.70 -21.15
N GLU A 70 -10.07 12.79 -21.85
CA GLU A 70 -10.84 13.91 -21.31
C GLU A 70 -12.27 13.50 -20.88
N SER A 71 -12.87 12.58 -21.64
CA SER A 71 -14.17 12.00 -21.31
C SER A 71 -14.19 11.14 -20.04
N ASP A 72 -13.04 10.79 -19.50
CA ASP A 72 -12.92 9.98 -18.28
C ASP A 72 -12.80 10.85 -17.00
N VAL A 73 -12.72 12.17 -17.12
CA VAL A 73 -12.60 13.09 -15.97
C VAL A 73 -13.78 12.91 -15.02
N GLY A 74 -13.47 12.74 -13.73
CA GLY A 74 -14.42 12.45 -12.66
C GLY A 74 -14.72 10.97 -12.42
N ARG A 75 -14.24 10.06 -13.29
CA ARG A 75 -14.34 8.60 -13.08
C ARG A 75 -13.18 8.08 -12.25
N GLU A 76 -13.35 6.90 -11.68
CA GLU A 76 -12.34 6.22 -10.85
C GLU A 76 -11.13 5.80 -11.69
N LYS A 77 -9.91 6.12 -11.21
CA LYS A 77 -8.67 5.81 -11.92
C LYS A 77 -8.49 4.31 -12.15
N ALA A 78 -8.71 3.49 -11.11
CA ALA A 78 -8.54 2.04 -11.20
C ALA A 78 -9.51 1.40 -12.19
N GLU A 79 -10.79 1.81 -12.19
CA GLU A 79 -11.81 1.32 -13.10
C GLU A 79 -11.46 1.60 -14.57
N VAL A 80 -11.13 2.87 -14.86
CA VAL A 80 -10.80 3.29 -16.23
C VAL A 80 -9.52 2.63 -16.71
N ALA A 81 -8.49 2.56 -15.87
CA ALA A 81 -7.25 1.86 -16.21
C ALA A 81 -7.51 0.39 -16.55
N ALA A 82 -8.32 -0.31 -15.75
CA ALA A 82 -8.68 -1.70 -16.01
C ALA A 82 -9.43 -1.87 -17.34
N ALA A 83 -10.37 -0.99 -17.64
CA ALA A 83 -11.08 -1.01 -18.93
C ALA A 83 -10.11 -0.85 -20.12
N ARG A 84 -9.15 0.09 -20.01
CA ARG A 84 -8.15 0.30 -21.08
C ARG A 84 -7.18 -0.87 -21.21
N VAL A 85 -6.76 -1.50 -20.11
CA VAL A 85 -5.93 -2.72 -20.15
C VAL A 85 -6.64 -3.84 -20.89
N ARG A 86 -7.93 -4.07 -20.63
CA ARG A 86 -8.76 -5.06 -21.37
C ARG A 86 -8.91 -4.74 -22.85
N GLU A 87 -8.95 -3.45 -23.21
CA GLU A 87 -8.96 -3.01 -24.62
C GLU A 87 -7.62 -3.31 -25.31
N LEU A 88 -6.48 -3.16 -24.59
CA LEU A 88 -5.16 -3.48 -25.12
C LEU A 88 -5.00 -4.97 -25.36
N ASP A 89 -5.40 -5.81 -24.40
CA ASP A 89 -5.39 -7.26 -24.54
C ASP A 89 -6.57 -7.91 -23.79
N PRO A 90 -7.58 -8.41 -24.51
CA PRO A 90 -8.77 -9.02 -23.92
C PRO A 90 -8.54 -10.41 -23.28
N ASN A 91 -7.34 -10.99 -23.45
CA ASN A 91 -7.03 -12.31 -22.88
C ASN A 91 -6.49 -12.19 -21.43
N ILE A 92 -6.19 -11.00 -20.95
CA ILE A 92 -5.68 -10.75 -19.60
C ILE A 92 -6.82 -10.74 -18.60
N ASP A 93 -6.65 -11.45 -17.48
CA ASP A 93 -7.52 -11.30 -16.31
C ASP A 93 -7.19 -9.98 -15.61
N VAL A 94 -8.11 -9.02 -15.66
CA VAL A 94 -7.89 -7.68 -15.07
C VAL A 94 -8.95 -7.39 -14.04
N ASN A 95 -8.52 -7.16 -12.80
CA ASN A 95 -9.38 -6.71 -11.73
C ASN A 95 -9.01 -5.29 -11.29
N TYR A 96 -9.96 -4.58 -10.70
CA TYR A 96 -9.72 -3.25 -10.14
C TYR A 96 -10.38 -3.11 -8.78
N PHE A 97 -9.75 -2.31 -7.93
CA PHE A 97 -10.18 -2.05 -6.56
C PHE A 97 -10.11 -0.55 -6.30
N VAL A 98 -11.27 0.04 -6.03
CA VAL A 98 -11.39 1.46 -5.68
C VAL A 98 -11.31 1.62 -4.18
N GLY A 99 -10.33 2.36 -3.71
CA GLY A 99 -10.07 2.57 -2.29
C GLY A 99 -8.63 2.28 -1.90
N ASP A 100 -8.34 2.45 -0.62
CA ASP A 100 -7.03 2.14 -0.08
C ASP A 100 -6.72 0.65 -0.23
N PHE A 101 -5.55 0.32 -0.77
CA PHE A 101 -5.17 -1.07 -1.08
C PHE A 101 -5.19 -1.97 0.16
N TRP A 102 -4.84 -1.45 1.34
CA TRP A 102 -4.85 -2.23 2.60
C TRP A 102 -6.25 -2.67 3.06
N ASN A 103 -7.31 -2.15 2.44
CA ASN A 103 -8.68 -2.59 2.68
C ASN A 103 -9.11 -3.72 1.74
N HIS A 104 -8.43 -3.87 0.62
CA HIS A 104 -8.79 -4.80 -0.46
C HIS A 104 -7.80 -5.94 -0.64
N LEU A 105 -6.50 -5.67 -0.44
CA LEU A 105 -5.45 -6.66 -0.66
C LEU A 105 -5.30 -7.57 0.56
N SER A 106 -5.65 -8.85 0.41
CA SER A 106 -5.47 -9.84 1.47
C SER A 106 -4.03 -10.39 1.52
N LEU A 107 -3.65 -10.95 2.67
CA LEU A 107 -2.36 -11.65 2.82
C LEU A 107 -2.24 -12.83 1.87
N GLY A 108 -3.35 -13.57 1.65
CA GLY A 108 -3.40 -14.66 0.68
C GLY A 108 -3.15 -14.19 -0.74
N GLN A 109 -3.91 -13.18 -1.19
CA GLN A 109 -3.72 -12.60 -2.51
C GLN A 109 -2.32 -12.05 -2.72
N ALA A 110 -1.75 -11.37 -1.69
CA ALA A 110 -0.40 -10.82 -1.79
C ALA A 110 0.66 -11.92 -2.04
N LYS A 111 0.53 -13.11 -1.44
CA LYS A 111 1.43 -14.25 -1.68
C LYS A 111 1.39 -14.79 -3.11
N ASP A 112 0.23 -14.71 -3.75
CA ASP A 112 0.00 -15.28 -5.08
C ASP A 112 0.62 -14.44 -6.20
N TYR A 113 0.92 -13.16 -5.96
CA TYR A 113 1.56 -12.32 -6.96
C TYR A 113 3.02 -12.70 -7.20
N SER A 114 3.44 -12.63 -8.45
CA SER A 114 4.86 -12.70 -8.83
C SER A 114 5.63 -11.51 -8.27
N CYS A 115 4.99 -10.34 -8.32
CA CYS A 115 5.45 -9.12 -7.66
C CYS A 115 4.31 -8.13 -7.46
N ILE A 116 4.52 -7.18 -6.56
CA ILE A 116 3.67 -6.01 -6.34
C ILE A 116 4.46 -4.77 -6.76
N ILE A 117 3.88 -3.94 -7.62
CA ILE A 117 4.51 -2.70 -8.10
C ILE A 117 3.87 -1.51 -7.41
N CYS A 118 4.66 -0.79 -6.62
CA CYS A 118 4.26 0.38 -5.86
C CYS A 118 4.45 1.64 -6.70
N CYS A 119 3.35 2.27 -7.10
CA CYS A 119 3.30 3.50 -7.91
C CYS A 119 2.63 4.67 -7.17
N VAL A 120 2.58 4.60 -5.83
CA VAL A 120 1.98 5.65 -5.00
C VAL A 120 2.94 6.81 -4.74
N ASP A 121 2.43 7.95 -4.32
CA ASP A 121 3.19 9.19 -4.12
C ASP A 121 3.45 9.55 -2.65
N ASN A 122 3.00 8.72 -1.68
CA ASN A 122 3.15 8.98 -0.26
C ASN A 122 3.95 7.89 0.48
N PHE A 123 4.64 8.30 1.56
CA PHE A 123 5.51 7.41 2.35
C PHE A 123 4.74 6.36 3.14
N GLU A 124 3.56 6.71 3.66
CA GLU A 124 2.76 5.80 4.49
C GLU A 124 2.34 4.56 3.70
N ALA A 125 1.77 4.77 2.51
CA ALA A 125 1.39 3.67 1.63
C ALA A 125 2.59 2.80 1.24
N ARG A 126 3.76 3.40 0.98
CA ARG A 126 5.00 2.67 0.67
C ARG A 126 5.46 1.81 1.85
N ILE A 127 5.43 2.34 3.06
CA ILE A 127 5.81 1.61 4.28
C ILE A 127 4.85 0.45 4.53
N LYS A 128 3.53 0.69 4.48
CA LYS A 128 2.52 -0.37 4.65
C LYS A 128 2.69 -1.48 3.61
N LEU A 129 2.93 -1.11 2.35
CA LEU A 129 3.13 -2.08 1.28
C LEU A 129 4.44 -2.86 1.45
N ASN A 130 5.53 -2.19 1.87
CA ASN A 130 6.79 -2.84 2.19
C ASN A 130 6.61 -3.89 3.29
N GLN A 131 5.94 -3.53 4.38
CA GLN A 131 5.67 -4.45 5.48
C GLN A 131 4.81 -5.63 5.06
N LEU A 132 3.77 -5.40 4.24
CA LEU A 132 2.96 -6.46 3.66
C LEU A 132 3.81 -7.42 2.82
N CYS A 133 4.67 -6.89 1.95
CA CYS A 133 5.53 -7.70 1.07
C CYS A 133 6.57 -8.51 1.85
N ILE A 134 7.14 -7.96 2.93
CA ILE A 134 8.03 -8.71 3.83
C ILE A 134 7.26 -9.88 4.47
N LEU A 135 6.09 -9.62 5.03
CA LEU A 135 5.25 -10.61 5.70
C LEU A 135 4.83 -11.77 4.78
N THR A 136 4.43 -11.43 3.57
CA THR A 136 3.93 -12.40 2.58
C THR A 136 5.04 -13.00 1.73
N LYS A 137 6.28 -12.53 1.89
CA LYS A 137 7.45 -12.90 1.06
C LYS A 137 7.18 -12.68 -0.43
N THR A 138 6.55 -11.55 -0.74
CA THR A 138 6.21 -11.17 -2.12
C THR A 138 7.19 -10.12 -2.62
N ASN A 139 7.69 -10.26 -3.84
CA ASN A 139 8.61 -9.30 -4.43
C ASN A 139 7.97 -7.91 -4.52
N LEU A 140 8.70 -6.88 -4.10
CA LEU A 140 8.27 -5.49 -4.18
C LEU A 140 9.12 -4.71 -5.18
N ILE A 141 8.46 -4.05 -6.11
CA ILE A 141 9.07 -3.09 -7.03
C ILE A 141 8.50 -1.71 -6.68
N ASN A 142 9.32 -0.88 -6.04
CA ASN A 142 8.91 0.46 -5.62
C ASN A 142 9.37 1.49 -6.65
N THR A 143 8.46 2.36 -7.11
CA THR A 143 8.76 3.38 -8.12
C THR A 143 8.65 4.79 -7.56
N GLY A 144 9.45 5.70 -8.06
CA GLY A 144 9.41 7.12 -7.74
C GLY A 144 9.82 7.96 -8.95
N ILE A 145 9.25 9.14 -9.09
CA ILE A 145 9.61 10.07 -10.16
C ILE A 145 9.69 11.50 -9.64
N ASP A 146 10.52 12.29 -10.30
CA ASP A 146 10.48 13.76 -10.23
C ASP A 146 10.53 14.35 -11.65
N SER A 147 10.89 15.63 -11.76
CA SER A 147 10.92 16.34 -13.05
C SER A 147 11.98 15.80 -14.02
N LYS A 148 13.05 15.16 -13.54
CA LYS A 148 14.19 14.68 -14.33
C LYS A 148 14.52 13.20 -14.10
N PHE A 149 14.27 12.71 -12.89
CA PHE A 149 14.71 11.38 -12.49
C PHE A 149 13.53 10.42 -12.33
N GLY A 150 13.73 9.20 -12.80
CA GLY A 150 12.95 8.04 -12.45
C GLY A 150 13.75 7.14 -11.52
N GLN A 151 13.12 6.54 -10.52
CA GLN A 151 13.72 5.62 -9.58
C GLN A 151 12.90 4.33 -9.51
N ILE A 152 13.58 3.20 -9.57
CA ILE A 152 13.01 1.89 -9.31
C ILE A 152 13.83 1.22 -8.22
N GLU A 153 13.19 0.77 -7.16
CA GLU A 153 13.80 -0.02 -6.11
C GLU A 153 13.20 -1.42 -6.12
N VAL A 154 14.04 -2.41 -6.09
CA VAL A 154 13.68 -3.83 -6.24
C VAL A 154 14.02 -4.56 -4.95
N PHE A 155 13.03 -5.23 -4.36
CA PHE A 155 13.16 -5.99 -3.13
C PHE A 155 12.71 -7.44 -3.39
N PRO A 156 13.65 -8.39 -3.52
CA PRO A 156 13.40 -9.76 -3.98
C PRO A 156 12.97 -10.69 -2.82
N PHE A 157 11.92 -10.34 -2.09
CA PHE A 157 11.52 -11.06 -0.87
C PHE A 157 11.05 -12.49 -1.10
N LYS A 158 10.64 -12.87 -2.32
CA LYS A 158 10.13 -14.22 -2.61
C LYS A 158 11.24 -15.27 -2.52
N ALA A 159 12.39 -14.98 -3.09
CA ALA A 159 13.56 -15.86 -3.06
C ALA A 159 14.55 -15.49 -1.94
N HIS A 160 14.63 -14.22 -1.57
CA HIS A 160 15.65 -13.64 -0.67
C HIS A 160 14.99 -12.83 0.45
N HIS A 161 14.23 -13.51 1.31
CA HIS A 161 13.44 -12.87 2.38
C HIS A 161 14.27 -12.17 3.44
N ASP A 162 15.59 -12.41 3.50
CA ASP A 162 16.51 -11.66 4.36
C ASP A 162 17.16 -10.47 3.66
N SER A 163 16.69 -10.10 2.48
CA SER A 163 17.15 -8.92 1.74
C SER A 163 16.84 -7.62 2.50
N ALA A 164 17.56 -6.54 2.13
CA ALA A 164 17.19 -5.21 2.58
C ALA A 164 15.76 -4.87 2.11
N CYS A 165 15.06 -4.03 2.88
CA CYS A 165 13.71 -3.57 2.55
C CYS A 165 13.69 -2.05 2.30
N TYR A 166 12.53 -1.54 1.88
CA TYR A 166 12.35 -0.10 1.63
C TYR A 166 12.70 0.76 2.84
N GLU A 167 12.35 0.32 4.06
CA GLU A 167 12.61 1.06 5.30
C GLU A 167 14.08 1.03 5.74
N CYS A 168 14.92 0.14 5.21
CA CYS A 168 16.35 0.12 5.54
C CYS A 168 17.08 1.42 5.19
N ASN A 169 16.60 2.16 4.20
CA ASN A 169 17.18 3.43 3.76
C ASN A 169 16.30 4.65 4.00
N LEU A 170 15.19 4.50 4.75
CA LEU A 170 14.37 5.65 5.09
C LEU A 170 15.05 6.51 6.17
N PRO A 171 15.15 7.83 5.96
CA PRO A 171 15.65 8.72 6.99
C PRO A 171 14.61 8.87 8.12
N ASN A 172 15.07 9.09 9.35
CA ASN A 172 14.21 9.32 10.51
C ASN A 172 13.20 10.46 10.28
N SER A 173 13.56 11.46 9.47
CA SER A 173 12.66 12.55 9.09
C SER A 173 11.40 12.10 8.34
N ALA A 174 11.40 10.93 7.69
CA ALA A 174 10.20 10.36 7.07
C ALA A 174 9.19 9.91 8.13
N TYR A 175 9.66 9.23 9.17
CA TYR A 175 8.83 8.82 10.31
C TYR A 175 8.32 10.01 11.11
N GLU A 176 9.16 11.03 11.34
CA GLU A 176 8.75 12.26 12.02
C GLU A 176 7.63 13.00 11.27
N ARG A 177 7.69 13.01 9.93
CA ARG A 177 6.62 13.60 9.11
C ARG A 177 5.32 12.84 9.24
N MET A 178 5.36 11.51 9.31
CA MET A 178 4.19 10.69 9.52
C MET A 178 3.60 10.92 10.92
N GLN A 179 4.43 10.91 11.97
CA GLN A 179 4.01 11.17 13.34
C GLN A 179 3.37 12.56 13.52
N LYS A 180 3.94 13.60 12.88
CA LYS A 180 3.35 14.94 12.87
C LYS A 180 1.98 14.99 12.19
N ARG A 181 1.73 14.15 11.22
CA ARG A 181 0.42 14.01 10.56
C ARG A 181 -0.64 13.51 11.55
N TYR A 182 -0.28 12.67 12.52
CA TYR A 182 -1.18 12.07 13.50
C TYR A 182 -1.20 12.79 14.86
N SER A 183 -0.16 13.55 15.25
CA SER A 183 0.01 14.09 16.61
C SER A 183 -0.60 15.46 16.85
N CYS A 184 -0.84 16.29 15.85
CA CYS A 184 -1.36 17.65 16.00
C CYS A 184 -2.66 17.85 15.25
N GLY A 185 -3.78 17.45 15.88
CA GLY A 185 -5.09 17.76 15.35
C GLY A 185 -5.38 17.12 14.00
N TRP A 186 -5.44 15.81 13.96
CA TRP A 186 -5.80 15.02 12.78
C TRP A 186 -7.07 15.53 12.10
N LEU A 187 -7.97 16.16 12.88
CA LEU A 187 -9.17 16.83 12.40
C LEU A 187 -8.96 18.27 11.93
N LYS A 188 -7.88 18.93 12.36
CA LYS A 188 -7.47 20.12 11.65
C LYS A 188 -6.73 19.63 10.41
N LYS A 189 -7.43 19.54 9.28
CA LYS A 189 -6.80 19.60 7.96
C LYS A 189 -5.91 20.85 7.95
N VAL A 190 -4.73 20.75 8.55
CA VAL A 190 -3.62 21.42 7.95
C VAL A 190 -3.58 20.76 6.60
N SER A 191 -4.08 21.47 5.58
CA SER A 191 -3.72 21.23 4.20
C SER A 191 -2.19 21.19 4.20
N PHE A 192 -1.64 20.03 4.47
CA PHE A 192 -0.31 19.72 4.06
C PHE A 192 -0.47 19.79 2.54
N ILE A 193 -0.16 20.95 1.99
CA ILE A 193 0.11 21.10 0.59
C ILE A 193 1.30 20.17 0.41
N GLU A 194 1.02 18.89 0.15
CA GLU A 194 2.01 17.99 -0.39
C GLU A 194 2.49 18.74 -1.61
N LYS A 195 3.75 19.18 -1.57
CA LYS A 195 4.34 19.89 -2.69
C LYS A 195 4.22 18.91 -3.84
N LYS A 196 3.23 19.13 -4.72
CA LYS A 196 3.03 18.29 -5.91
C LYS A 196 4.36 18.28 -6.63
N ILE A 197 5.04 17.15 -6.65
CA ILE A 197 6.33 17.01 -7.32
C ILE A 197 6.05 17.19 -8.82
N PRO A 198 6.65 18.19 -9.47
CA PRO A 198 6.44 18.36 -10.90
C PRO A 198 7.00 17.16 -11.64
N THR A 199 6.16 16.56 -12.49
CA THR A 199 6.49 15.35 -13.24
C THR A 199 6.08 15.50 -14.69
N THR A 200 6.72 14.76 -15.58
CA THR A 200 6.41 14.75 -17.01
C THR A 200 6.07 13.35 -17.49
N ILE A 201 5.42 13.25 -18.66
CA ILE A 201 5.19 11.96 -19.32
C ILE A 201 6.52 11.24 -19.59
N ILE A 202 7.61 11.95 -19.84
CA ILE A 202 8.91 11.33 -20.13
C ILE A 202 9.42 10.54 -18.94
N THR A 203 9.45 11.15 -17.73
CA THR A 203 9.90 10.46 -16.53
C THR A 203 8.99 9.30 -16.14
N SER A 204 7.66 9.45 -16.28
CA SER A 204 6.72 8.36 -16.00
C SER A 204 6.85 7.21 -17.00
N SER A 205 7.02 7.49 -18.30
CA SER A 205 7.18 6.45 -19.32
C SER A 205 8.46 5.64 -19.14
N LEU A 206 9.61 6.32 -18.91
CA LEU A 206 10.88 5.64 -18.66
C LEU A 206 10.82 4.77 -17.41
N THR A 207 10.27 5.31 -16.32
CA THR A 207 10.14 4.60 -15.05
C THR A 207 9.17 3.43 -15.15
N GLY A 208 8.01 3.63 -15.79
CA GLY A 208 7.00 2.59 -15.95
C GLY A 208 7.48 1.44 -16.87
N ALA A 209 8.19 1.76 -17.95
CA ALA A 209 8.78 0.76 -18.83
C ALA A 209 9.86 -0.07 -18.10
N MET A 210 10.75 0.59 -17.35
CA MET A 210 11.78 -0.11 -16.58
C MET A 210 11.18 -0.95 -15.44
N ALA A 211 10.15 -0.45 -14.76
CA ALA A 211 9.45 -1.21 -13.72
C ALA A 211 8.77 -2.47 -14.29
N ALA A 212 8.16 -2.37 -15.47
CA ALA A 212 7.59 -3.51 -16.17
C ALA A 212 8.67 -4.51 -16.62
N SER A 213 9.84 -4.03 -17.05
CA SER A 213 10.99 -4.90 -17.38
C SER A 213 11.47 -5.67 -16.15
N VAL A 214 11.60 -5.02 -14.99
CA VAL A 214 11.96 -5.69 -13.73
C VAL A 214 10.87 -6.67 -13.29
N ALA A 215 9.60 -6.35 -13.55
CA ALA A 215 8.50 -7.28 -13.26
C ALA A 215 8.59 -8.56 -14.09
N LEU A 216 9.08 -8.51 -15.33
CA LEU A 216 9.36 -9.71 -16.13
C LEU A 216 10.41 -10.61 -15.47
N ASP A 217 11.47 -10.04 -14.86
CA ASP A 217 12.45 -10.83 -14.12
C ASP A 217 11.79 -11.53 -12.92
N ALA A 218 10.85 -10.85 -12.25
CA ALA A 218 10.09 -11.42 -11.14
C ALA A 218 9.16 -12.57 -11.59
N THR A 219 8.56 -12.48 -12.79
CA THR A 219 7.70 -13.55 -13.33
C THR A 219 8.50 -14.82 -13.65
N ARG A 220 9.73 -14.68 -14.09
CA ARG A 220 10.67 -15.78 -14.37
C ARG A 220 11.44 -16.27 -13.15
N GLN A 221 11.18 -15.71 -11.98
CA GLN A 221 11.92 -15.97 -10.74
C GLN A 221 13.43 -15.70 -10.85
N ASP A 222 13.79 -14.77 -11.73
CA ASP A 222 15.19 -14.42 -12.08
C ASP A 222 15.60 -13.05 -11.49
N LEU A 223 14.98 -12.64 -10.37
CA LEU A 223 15.40 -11.44 -9.67
C LEU A 223 16.77 -11.66 -9.01
N GLN A 224 17.64 -10.65 -9.15
CA GLN A 224 18.93 -10.65 -8.45
C GLN A 224 18.74 -10.77 -6.93
N GLU A 225 19.68 -11.45 -6.29
CA GLU A 225 19.64 -11.79 -4.85
C GLU A 225 19.58 -10.58 -3.91
N THR A 226 20.09 -9.43 -4.35
CA THR A 226 20.21 -8.25 -3.49
C THR A 226 19.20 -7.17 -3.86
N ALA A 227 18.69 -6.49 -2.85
CA ALA A 227 17.92 -5.28 -3.07
C ALA A 227 18.75 -4.22 -3.78
N ARG A 228 18.17 -3.57 -4.79
CA ARG A 228 18.85 -2.60 -5.63
C ARG A 228 17.98 -1.41 -5.98
N ARG A 229 18.64 -0.30 -6.27
CA ARG A 229 18.02 0.91 -6.82
C ARG A 229 18.55 1.16 -8.22
N ILE A 230 17.65 1.39 -9.15
CA ILE A 230 17.92 1.86 -10.50
C ILE A 230 17.48 3.31 -10.56
N LEU A 231 18.40 4.22 -10.86
CA LEU A 231 18.12 5.64 -11.06
C LEU A 231 18.30 5.96 -12.55
N ILE A 232 17.29 6.59 -13.15
CA ILE A 232 17.27 6.96 -14.57
C ILE A 232 17.24 8.49 -14.65
N ASP A 233 18.24 9.08 -15.29
CA ASP A 233 18.25 10.50 -15.65
C ASP A 233 17.67 10.68 -17.05
N SER A 234 16.45 11.22 -17.12
CA SER A 234 15.75 11.45 -18.39
C SER A 234 16.40 12.49 -19.28
N SER A 235 17.21 13.38 -18.73
CA SER A 235 17.89 14.44 -19.49
C SER A 235 19.14 13.96 -20.21
N THR A 236 19.82 12.96 -19.65
CA THR A 236 21.06 12.41 -20.20
C THR A 236 20.90 11.00 -20.78
N GLY A 237 19.77 10.34 -20.49
CA GLY A 237 19.53 8.93 -20.84
C GLY A 237 20.39 7.94 -20.06
N ARG A 238 21.09 8.39 -19.00
CA ARG A 238 21.94 7.52 -18.18
C ARG A 238 21.10 6.81 -17.13
N SER A 239 21.42 5.55 -16.90
CA SER A 239 20.93 4.79 -15.75
C SER A 239 22.10 4.33 -14.88
N THR A 240 21.88 4.37 -13.57
CA THR A 240 22.83 3.85 -12.57
C THR A 240 22.14 2.83 -11.68
N VAL A 241 22.86 1.77 -11.35
CA VAL A 241 22.37 0.72 -10.44
C VAL A 241 23.24 0.75 -9.19
N SER A 242 22.58 0.75 -8.03
CA SER A 242 23.26 0.67 -6.73
C SER A 242 22.56 -0.37 -5.84
N THR A 243 23.33 -1.07 -5.02
CA THR A 243 22.80 -2.00 -4.03
C THR A 243 22.21 -1.23 -2.84
N ILE A 244 21.10 -1.73 -2.32
CA ILE A 244 20.50 -1.24 -1.09
C ILE A 244 20.98 -2.12 0.06
N GLY A 245 21.72 -1.53 1.01
CA GLY A 245 22.22 -2.23 2.19
C GLY A 245 21.13 -2.47 3.23
N LYS A 246 21.15 -3.64 3.89
CA LYS A 246 20.28 -3.94 5.01
C LYS A 246 20.74 -3.15 6.25
N SER A 247 19.79 -2.52 6.93
CA SER A 247 20.05 -1.83 8.20
C SER A 247 19.72 -2.73 9.38
N GLU A 248 20.64 -2.87 10.33
CA GLU A 248 20.42 -3.64 11.56
C GLU A 248 19.38 -3.00 12.47
N THR A 249 19.21 -1.69 12.38
CA THR A 249 18.24 -0.90 13.16
C THR A 249 16.94 -0.64 12.41
N CYS A 250 16.72 -1.31 11.27
CA CYS A 250 15.51 -1.12 10.48
C CYS A 250 14.26 -1.59 11.24
N PRO A 251 13.27 -0.72 11.48
CA PRO A 251 12.07 -1.10 12.23
C PRO A 251 11.30 -2.26 11.57
N ALA A 252 11.16 -2.25 10.25
CA ALA A 252 10.44 -3.31 9.54
C ALA A 252 11.18 -4.65 9.59
N CYS A 253 12.47 -4.67 9.31
CA CYS A 253 13.27 -5.91 9.33
C CYS A 253 13.36 -6.52 10.73
N SER A 254 13.51 -5.69 11.79
CA SER A 254 13.61 -6.17 13.16
C SER A 254 12.28 -6.69 13.72
N SER A 255 11.16 -6.09 13.31
CA SER A 255 9.82 -6.45 13.81
C SER A 255 9.18 -7.63 13.08
N VAL A 256 9.57 -7.88 11.83
CA VAL A 256 8.93 -8.89 10.96
C VAL A 256 9.78 -10.16 10.82
N SER A 257 11.06 -10.13 11.21
CA SER A 257 11.99 -11.21 10.89
C SER A 257 11.96 -12.43 11.82
N LYS A 258 11.27 -12.38 12.96
CA LYS A 258 11.32 -13.46 13.97
C LYS A 258 9.90 -13.91 14.38
N ASN A 259 9.60 -15.19 14.17
CA ASN A 259 8.42 -15.87 14.72
C ASN A 259 7.07 -15.16 14.42
N VAL A 260 6.83 -14.80 13.16
CA VAL A 260 5.55 -14.23 12.74
C VAL A 260 4.61 -15.34 12.31
N SER A 261 3.44 -15.42 12.95
CA SER A 261 2.33 -16.25 12.54
C SER A 261 1.28 -15.40 11.83
N LEU A 262 0.79 -15.86 10.69
CA LEU A 262 -0.31 -15.25 9.94
C LEU A 262 -1.57 -16.07 10.15
N LEU A 263 -2.60 -15.44 10.68
CA LEU A 263 -3.87 -16.07 10.99
C LEU A 263 -5.03 -15.29 10.37
N THR A 264 -6.15 -15.95 10.18
CA THR A 264 -7.41 -15.32 9.77
C THR A 264 -8.36 -15.35 10.95
N GLY A 265 -9.07 -14.26 11.20
CA GLY A 265 -9.97 -14.16 12.35
C GLY A 265 -11.21 -13.33 12.08
N THR A 266 -12.19 -13.45 12.97
CA THR A 266 -13.39 -12.63 12.89
C THR A 266 -13.15 -11.25 13.45
N PRO A 267 -13.78 -10.20 12.92
CA PRO A 267 -13.57 -8.83 13.40
C PRO A 267 -14.14 -8.58 14.81
N LYS A 268 -14.97 -9.49 15.35
CA LYS A 268 -15.56 -9.32 16.68
C LYS A 268 -14.54 -9.49 17.79
N ILE A 269 -14.35 -8.44 18.58
CA ILE A 269 -13.36 -8.38 19.69
C ILE A 269 -13.53 -9.54 20.67
N GLU A 270 -14.77 -9.93 21.00
CA GLU A 270 -15.05 -11.01 21.96
C GLU A 270 -14.65 -12.41 21.46
N ILE A 271 -14.78 -12.65 20.16
CA ILE A 271 -14.55 -13.96 19.55
C ILE A 271 -13.08 -14.06 19.11
N GLY A 272 -12.57 -13.03 18.43
CA GLY A 272 -11.24 -13.04 17.86
C GLY A 272 -10.10 -13.18 18.89
N LEU A 273 -10.30 -12.73 20.13
CA LEU A 273 -9.30 -12.86 21.19
C LEU A 273 -9.38 -14.20 21.95
N LYS A 274 -10.49 -14.91 21.90
CA LYS A 274 -10.66 -16.21 22.58
C LYS A 274 -10.11 -17.38 21.76
N ASP A 275 -10.16 -17.28 20.45
CA ASP A 275 -9.74 -18.36 19.53
C ASP A 275 -8.22 -18.49 19.43
N PHE A 276 -7.49 -17.48 19.88
CA PHE A 276 -6.05 -17.49 19.90
C PHE A 276 -5.59 -17.67 21.35
N SER A 277 -4.67 -18.59 21.60
CA SER A 277 -4.00 -18.79 22.91
C SER A 277 -3.09 -17.58 23.24
N ILE A 278 -3.73 -16.41 23.41
CA ILE A 278 -3.07 -15.13 23.59
C ILE A 278 -2.73 -14.95 25.06
N SER A 279 -1.45 -14.69 25.36
CA SER A 279 -1.04 -14.32 26.70
C SER A 279 -1.55 -12.90 27.03
N LYS A 280 -1.90 -12.66 28.30
CA LYS A 280 -2.44 -11.35 28.75
C LYS A 280 -1.44 -10.20 28.59
N ASP A 281 -0.18 -10.50 28.39
CA ASP A 281 0.93 -9.54 28.31
C ASP A 281 1.23 -9.07 26.86
N MET A 282 0.40 -9.47 25.88
CA MET A 282 0.57 -9.03 24.50
C MET A 282 -0.05 -7.64 24.29
N SER A 283 0.66 -6.78 23.57
CA SER A 283 0.10 -5.54 23.03
C SER A 283 -0.58 -5.80 21.69
N LEU A 284 -1.68 -5.12 21.44
CA LEU A 284 -2.41 -5.17 20.18
C LEU A 284 -2.19 -3.84 19.44
N THR A 285 -1.77 -3.93 18.19
CA THR A 285 -1.67 -2.78 17.28
C THR A 285 -2.60 -3.00 16.11
N THR A 286 -3.39 -1.98 15.76
CA THR A 286 -4.28 -2.00 14.59
C THR A 286 -3.57 -1.48 13.36
N SER A 287 -3.93 -1.96 12.18
CA SER A 287 -3.33 -1.52 10.91
C SER A 287 -3.68 -0.07 10.53
N GLU A 288 -4.69 0.49 11.17
CA GLU A 288 -5.16 1.86 10.98
C GLU A 288 -5.52 2.48 12.35
N PRO A 289 -5.36 3.81 12.53
CA PRO A 289 -5.82 4.47 13.73
C PRO A 289 -7.33 4.35 13.89
N ILE A 290 -7.77 4.07 15.12
CA ILE A 290 -9.17 3.93 15.50
C ILE A 290 -9.60 5.15 16.30
N LEU A 291 -10.69 5.76 15.89
CA LEU A 291 -11.44 6.72 16.72
C LEU A 291 -12.17 5.92 17.79
N VAL A 292 -11.66 6.00 19.00
CA VAL A 292 -12.17 5.26 20.16
C VAL A 292 -13.39 5.95 20.74
N SER A 293 -13.25 7.25 20.94
CA SER A 293 -14.30 8.05 21.57
C SER A 293 -14.14 9.55 21.31
N TYR A 294 -15.20 10.29 21.54
CA TYR A 294 -15.17 11.76 21.55
C TYR A 294 -16.13 12.34 22.58
N ARG A 295 -15.85 13.56 23.02
CA ARG A 295 -16.64 14.29 24.02
C ARG A 295 -16.51 15.79 23.81
N CYS A 296 -17.62 16.52 23.85
CA CYS A 296 -17.58 17.97 23.93
C CYS A 296 -17.41 18.44 25.38
N THR A 297 -16.32 19.13 25.69
CA THR A 297 -16.03 19.62 27.04
C THR A 297 -16.94 20.78 27.50
N HIS A 298 -17.57 21.46 26.53
CA HIS A 298 -18.48 22.57 26.82
C HIS A 298 -19.89 22.09 27.24
N CYS A 299 -20.54 21.25 26.42
CA CYS A 299 -21.91 20.83 26.72
C CYS A 299 -22.02 19.48 27.45
N ASN A 300 -20.94 18.66 27.43
CA ASN A 300 -20.82 17.39 28.12
C ASN A 300 -19.51 17.37 28.95
N PRO A 301 -19.40 18.14 30.04
CA PRO A 301 -18.13 18.30 30.76
C PRO A 301 -17.72 17.05 31.56
N LYS A 302 -18.66 16.14 31.86
CA LYS A 302 -18.35 14.93 32.64
C LYS A 302 -17.73 13.84 31.75
N VAL A 303 -16.77 13.10 32.30
CA VAL A 303 -16.13 11.97 31.60
C VAL A 303 -17.14 10.87 31.27
N GLU A 304 -18.17 10.72 32.09
CA GLU A 304 -19.28 9.76 31.90
C GLU A 304 -20.09 10.03 30.61
N ASP A 305 -20.05 11.27 30.09
CA ASP A 305 -20.75 11.69 28.88
C ASP A 305 -19.94 11.40 27.59
N THR A 306 -18.84 10.65 27.68
CA THR A 306 -18.01 10.30 26.54
C THR A 306 -18.73 9.33 25.60
N THR A 307 -18.84 9.70 24.34
CA THR A 307 -19.41 8.82 23.31
C THR A 307 -18.32 7.86 22.80
N VAL A 308 -18.52 6.56 23.02
CA VAL A 308 -17.67 5.50 22.48
C VAL A 308 -18.14 5.17 21.07
N VAL A 309 -17.22 5.14 20.11
CA VAL A 309 -17.52 4.93 18.68
C VAL A 309 -16.85 3.67 18.14
N PHE A 310 -15.55 3.53 18.35
CA PHE A 310 -14.71 2.42 17.89
C PHE A 310 -14.78 2.19 16.37
N GLU A 311 -14.48 3.24 15.60
CA GLU A 311 -14.54 3.27 14.14
C GLU A 311 -13.19 3.69 13.54
N ARG A 312 -13.01 3.50 12.23
CA ARG A 312 -11.81 4.03 11.56
C ARG A 312 -11.73 5.54 11.73
N ALA A 313 -10.58 6.03 12.17
CA ALA A 313 -10.38 7.46 12.26
C ALA A 313 -10.51 8.15 10.90
N SER A 314 -10.13 7.46 9.80
CA SER A 314 -10.26 7.94 8.42
C SER A 314 -11.71 8.12 7.94
N SER A 315 -12.68 7.49 8.59
CA SER A 315 -14.12 7.64 8.26
C SER A 315 -14.70 8.96 8.74
N HIS A 316 -13.93 9.74 9.52
CA HIS A 316 -14.37 11.00 10.11
C HIS A 316 -13.59 12.17 9.51
N ASP A 317 -14.30 13.26 9.27
CA ASP A 317 -13.71 14.49 8.74
C ASP A 317 -13.41 15.51 9.86
N SER A 318 -12.86 16.65 9.47
CA SER A 318 -12.54 17.74 10.41
C SER A 318 -13.75 18.35 11.12
N SER A 319 -14.99 18.04 10.70
CA SER A 319 -16.21 18.54 11.33
C SER A 319 -16.45 17.94 12.71
N LEU A 320 -15.78 16.80 13.03
CA LEU A 320 -15.89 16.18 14.35
C LEU A 320 -15.26 17.05 15.47
N SER A 321 -14.34 17.98 15.16
CA SER A 321 -13.76 18.91 16.14
C SER A 321 -14.75 19.95 16.66
N VAL A 322 -15.84 20.17 15.92
CA VAL A 322 -16.90 21.12 16.30
C VAL A 322 -18.10 20.35 16.82
N CYS A 323 -18.58 20.74 18.00
CA CYS A 323 -19.74 20.11 18.60
C CYS A 323 -21.01 20.44 17.81
N LYS A 324 -21.69 19.44 17.29
CA LYS A 324 -22.97 19.61 16.54
C LYS A 324 -24.11 20.19 17.42
N LYS A 325 -24.00 20.16 18.77
CA LYS A 325 -25.03 20.62 19.68
C LYS A 325 -24.84 22.07 20.11
N CYS A 326 -23.59 22.49 20.35
CA CYS A 326 -23.31 23.84 20.90
C CYS A 326 -22.38 24.65 19.97
N GLU A 327 -21.99 24.12 18.83
CA GLU A 327 -21.12 24.74 17.80
C GLU A 327 -19.74 25.18 18.33
N ALA A 328 -19.36 24.74 19.53
CA ALA A 328 -18.07 25.06 20.12
C ALA A 328 -16.95 24.15 19.55
N ASP A 329 -15.78 24.70 19.31
CA ASP A 329 -14.56 23.99 18.91
C ASP A 329 -13.85 23.43 20.17
N THR A 330 -14.57 22.57 20.91
CA THR A 330 -14.13 22.04 22.21
C THR A 330 -14.35 20.53 22.31
N VAL A 331 -14.31 19.81 21.18
CA VAL A 331 -14.45 18.36 21.17
C VAL A 331 -13.10 17.70 21.42
N GLU A 332 -12.97 17.00 22.53
CA GLU A 332 -11.85 16.09 22.80
C GLU A 332 -12.07 14.78 22.06
N ILE A 333 -11.05 14.30 21.39
CA ILE A 333 -11.09 13.12 20.54
C ILE A 333 -9.97 12.18 20.97
N ASP A 334 -10.31 10.91 21.18
CA ASP A 334 -9.37 9.84 21.49
C ASP A 334 -9.18 8.95 20.24
N ILE A 335 -7.99 9.02 19.65
CA ILE A 335 -7.57 8.19 18.51
C ILE A 335 -6.37 7.38 18.93
N ARG A 336 -6.45 6.05 18.74
CA ARG A 336 -5.40 5.10 19.11
C ARG A 336 -5.18 4.06 18.02
N ASP A 337 -3.98 3.53 17.98
CA ASP A 337 -3.58 2.38 17.16
C ASP A 337 -3.01 1.24 18.02
N VAL A 338 -2.72 1.49 19.30
CA VAL A 338 -2.20 0.50 20.26
C VAL A 338 -3.17 0.35 21.43
N PHE A 339 -3.46 -0.89 21.80
CA PHE A 339 -4.40 -1.25 22.85
C PHE A 339 -3.82 -2.34 23.77
N GLU A 340 -4.20 -2.29 25.04
CA GLU A 340 -4.05 -3.42 25.95
C GLU A 340 -5.22 -4.39 25.79
N LEU A 341 -4.94 -5.69 25.75
CA LEU A 341 -5.98 -6.72 25.56
C LEU A 341 -7.03 -6.70 26.67
N SER A 342 -6.61 -6.37 27.91
CA SER A 342 -7.50 -6.23 29.06
C SER A 342 -8.51 -5.10 28.87
N GLU A 343 -8.07 -3.97 28.32
CA GLU A 343 -8.92 -2.82 28.06
C GLU A 343 -9.97 -3.12 26.97
N LEU A 344 -9.55 -3.79 25.88
CA LEU A 344 -10.44 -4.18 24.79
C LEU A 344 -11.59 -5.05 25.29
N SER A 345 -11.29 -6.04 26.13
CA SER A 345 -12.28 -6.98 26.65
C SER A 345 -13.26 -6.32 27.64
N GLN A 346 -12.85 -5.26 28.32
CA GLN A 346 -13.66 -4.59 29.34
C GLN A 346 -14.49 -3.43 28.78
N LYS A 347 -13.87 -2.57 27.96
CA LYS A 347 -14.47 -1.29 27.54
C LYS A 347 -15.15 -1.35 26.17
N TYR A 348 -14.68 -2.26 25.28
CA TYR A 348 -15.12 -2.29 23.88
C TYR A 348 -15.83 -3.60 23.52
N GLN A 349 -16.38 -4.27 24.51
CA GLN A 349 -17.19 -5.46 24.33
C GLN A 349 -18.37 -5.17 23.39
N GLY A 350 -18.63 -6.04 22.42
CA GLY A 350 -19.69 -5.86 21.41
C GLY A 350 -19.28 -5.05 20.17
N HIS A 351 -18.12 -4.41 20.16
CA HIS A 351 -17.57 -3.77 18.96
C HIS A 351 -16.80 -4.78 18.09
N SER A 352 -16.63 -4.43 16.82
CA SER A 352 -15.76 -5.14 15.88
C SER A 352 -14.54 -4.28 15.55
N PHE A 353 -13.41 -4.93 15.27
CA PHE A 353 -12.26 -4.20 14.74
C PHE A 353 -12.62 -3.62 13.37
N PRO A 354 -12.53 -2.30 13.19
CA PRO A 354 -12.86 -1.67 11.93
C PRO A 354 -11.71 -1.74 10.90
N CYS A 355 -10.57 -2.31 11.28
CA CYS A 355 -9.39 -2.46 10.43
C CYS A 355 -9.26 -3.88 9.90
N LYS A 356 -8.56 -4.06 8.77
CA LYS A 356 -8.38 -5.36 8.14
C LYS A 356 -7.34 -6.23 8.85
N TYR A 357 -6.35 -5.63 9.49
CA TYR A 357 -5.28 -6.35 10.17
C TYR A 357 -5.08 -5.84 11.58
N ILE A 358 -4.80 -6.78 12.48
CA ILE A 358 -4.28 -6.49 13.82
C ILE A 358 -2.96 -7.25 14.02
N LYS A 359 -2.05 -6.65 14.77
CA LYS A 359 -0.79 -7.23 15.20
C LYS A 359 -0.83 -7.43 16.70
N LEU A 360 -0.52 -8.63 17.14
CA LEU A 360 -0.30 -8.98 18.54
C LEU A 360 1.20 -9.22 18.75
N ASP A 361 1.78 -8.58 19.74
CA ASP A 361 3.22 -8.63 20.00
C ASP A 361 3.53 -8.89 21.48
N SER A 362 4.29 -9.95 21.74
CA SER A 362 4.79 -10.30 23.10
C SER A 362 6.29 -10.05 23.27
N GLY A 363 6.94 -9.41 22.30
CA GLY A 363 8.40 -9.26 22.26
C GLY A 363 9.14 -10.50 21.73
N ASN A 364 8.63 -11.70 21.95
CA ASN A 364 9.22 -12.95 21.47
C ASN A 364 8.45 -13.56 20.28
N GLN A 365 7.18 -13.23 20.16
CA GLN A 365 6.29 -13.74 19.12
C GLN A 365 5.41 -12.59 18.60
N THR A 366 5.27 -12.53 17.30
CA THR A 366 4.33 -11.63 16.62
C THR A 366 3.26 -12.45 15.91
N ILE A 367 2.01 -12.14 16.13
CA ILE A 367 0.87 -12.74 15.43
C ILE A 367 0.17 -11.63 14.65
N ILE A 368 -0.02 -11.85 13.36
CA ILE A 368 -0.81 -10.94 12.52
C ILE A 368 -2.10 -11.66 12.15
N ILE A 369 -3.21 -11.03 12.43
CA ILE A 369 -4.54 -11.57 12.18
C ILE A 369 -5.18 -10.72 11.10
N GLU A 370 -5.55 -11.36 10.00
CA GLU A 370 -6.40 -10.78 8.97
C GLU A 370 -7.87 -10.95 9.37
N MET A 371 -8.62 -9.87 9.39
CA MET A 371 -10.04 -9.85 9.73
C MET A 371 -10.88 -10.11 8.48
N GLU A 372 -11.77 -11.11 8.56
CA GLU A 372 -12.72 -11.48 7.50
C GLU A 372 -14.03 -10.71 7.59
#